data_c391b6905cd33ddaadac76c569e35bee
#
_entry.id   c391b6905cd33ddaadac76c569e35bee
#
_cell.length_a   1.000
_cell.length_b   1.000
_cell.length_c   1.000
_cell.angle_alpha   90.00
_cell.angle_beta   90.00
_cell.angle_gamma   90.00
#
_symmetry.space_group_name_H-M   'P 1'
#
loop_
_entity.id
_entity.type
_entity.pdbx_description
1 polymer ?
#
loop_
_entity_poly.entity_id
_entity_poly.type
_entity_poly.pdbx_seq_one_letter_code
_entity_poly.pdbx_strand_id
1 'polypeptide(L)'
;MKIIIPILASFVLLGGAGCKKAADLKATGHVEGQVIDQHTGNPIPGAKLYVSGCRSGLLGGTGDCNQLATAISDAEGKYRITWNGDGYSNTFYLRAAYTDSAQIADVGYGTLLTLEKNNVVTIHGFKARKVNVRVKVNKNEGRLLRLRYGNNYPTRALLRPGVADTALTIWTVPGSSTPLWIAALDQQQENYHGLSVLVRVAPWTEAVRDTAFTIDDILAQPKLPNFQP
;
A
#
# COMPACT_ATOMS: atom_id res chain seq x y z
N MET A 1 -30.75 -70.68 -27.90
CA MET A 1 -30.01 -70.04 -26.80
C MET A 1 -30.24 -68.51 -26.95
N LYS A 2 -31.18 -67.94 -26.21
CA LYS A 2 -31.55 -66.48 -26.30
C LYS A 2 -30.87 -65.73 -25.19
N ILE A 3 -29.95 -64.84 -25.53
CA ILE A 3 -29.27 -63.97 -24.59
C ILE A 3 -30.12 -62.74 -24.40
N ILE A 4 -30.62 -62.53 -23.19
CA ILE A 4 -31.33 -61.33 -22.79
C ILE A 4 -30.31 -60.39 -22.15
N ILE A 5 -30.06 -59.23 -22.76
CA ILE A 5 -29.23 -58.18 -22.24
C ILE A 5 -30.11 -57.22 -21.39
N PRO A 6 -29.85 -57.05 -20.11
CA PRO A 6 -30.57 -56.04 -19.35
C PRO A 6 -29.97 -54.66 -19.62
N ILE A 7 -30.78 -53.76 -20.09
CA ILE A 7 -30.50 -52.34 -20.22
C ILE A 7 -30.47 -51.72 -18.86
N LEU A 8 -29.29 -51.40 -18.38
CA LEU A 8 -29.08 -50.68 -17.13
C LEU A 8 -29.41 -49.19 -17.38
N ALA A 9 -30.57 -48.78 -16.94
CA ALA A 9 -30.98 -47.35 -16.95
C ALA A 9 -30.15 -46.58 -15.93
N SER A 10 -29.12 -45.88 -16.39
CA SER A 10 -28.34 -44.96 -15.57
C SER A 10 -29.20 -43.71 -15.29
N PHE A 11 -29.74 -43.64 -14.09
CA PHE A 11 -30.39 -42.44 -13.54
C PHE A 11 -29.30 -41.41 -13.24
N VAL A 12 -29.07 -40.46 -14.15
CA VAL A 12 -28.27 -39.28 -13.89
C VAL A 12 -29.03 -38.38 -12.91
N LEU A 13 -28.68 -38.47 -11.65
CA LEU A 13 -29.04 -37.48 -10.64
C LEU A 13 -28.38 -36.18 -11.01
N LEU A 14 -29.07 -35.34 -11.75
CA LEU A 14 -28.78 -33.92 -11.88
C LEU A 14 -28.95 -33.29 -10.50
N GLY A 15 -27.91 -33.39 -9.70
CA GLY A 15 -27.80 -32.62 -8.47
C GLY A 15 -28.02 -31.15 -8.78
N GLY A 16 -29.12 -30.60 -8.32
CA GLY A 16 -29.46 -29.20 -8.44
C GLY A 16 -28.29 -28.38 -7.90
N ALA A 17 -27.48 -27.85 -8.81
CA ALA A 17 -26.58 -26.75 -8.49
C ALA A 17 -27.47 -25.61 -8.01
N GLY A 18 -27.65 -25.51 -6.69
CA GLY A 18 -28.37 -24.41 -6.08
C GLY A 18 -27.72 -23.13 -6.61
N CYS A 19 -28.44 -22.40 -7.46
CA CYS A 19 -28.06 -21.07 -7.87
C CYS A 19 -27.80 -20.27 -6.59
N LYS A 20 -26.56 -20.06 -6.22
CA LYS A 20 -26.23 -19.05 -5.22
C LYS A 20 -26.82 -17.76 -5.76
N LYS A 21 -27.83 -17.23 -5.07
CA LYS A 21 -28.43 -15.94 -5.38
C LYS A 21 -27.27 -14.97 -5.61
N ALA A 22 -27.19 -14.37 -6.79
CA ALA A 22 -26.15 -13.39 -7.07
C ALA A 22 -26.21 -12.33 -5.96
N ALA A 23 -25.07 -12.07 -5.33
CA ALA A 23 -25.01 -11.07 -4.28
C ALA A 23 -25.54 -9.75 -4.84
N ASP A 24 -26.40 -9.08 -4.10
CA ASP A 24 -26.86 -7.75 -4.47
C ASP A 24 -25.68 -6.79 -4.34
N LEU A 25 -25.06 -6.44 -5.46
CA LEU A 25 -23.90 -5.55 -5.51
C LEU A 25 -24.23 -4.10 -5.09
N LYS A 26 -25.49 -3.80 -4.81
CA LYS A 26 -25.95 -2.53 -4.24
C LYS A 26 -26.29 -2.64 -2.76
N ALA A 27 -26.16 -3.82 -2.17
CA ALA A 27 -26.43 -4.01 -0.77
C ALA A 27 -25.51 -3.16 0.12
N THR A 28 -26.01 -2.86 1.32
CA THR A 28 -25.21 -2.13 2.32
C THR A 28 -24.27 -3.09 3.04
N GLY A 29 -23.01 -2.69 3.15
CA GLY A 29 -22.00 -3.37 3.94
C GLY A 29 -21.67 -2.60 5.23
N HIS A 30 -21.27 -3.34 6.25
CA HIS A 30 -20.84 -2.80 7.53
C HIS A 30 -19.52 -3.43 7.95
N VAL A 31 -18.61 -2.61 8.47
CA VAL A 31 -17.38 -3.08 9.10
C VAL A 31 -17.10 -2.25 10.34
N GLU A 32 -16.70 -2.91 11.41
CA GLU A 32 -16.25 -2.29 12.64
C GLU A 32 -15.02 -3.02 13.18
N GLY A 33 -14.29 -2.37 14.07
CA GLY A 33 -13.13 -2.98 14.68
C GLY A 33 -12.21 -1.98 15.34
N GLN A 34 -10.94 -2.34 15.40
CA GLN A 34 -9.94 -1.53 16.07
C GLN A 34 -8.64 -1.51 15.26
N VAL A 35 -7.93 -0.41 15.31
CA VAL A 35 -6.56 -0.27 14.80
C VAL A 35 -5.62 -0.32 15.97
N ILE A 36 -4.70 -1.28 15.96
CA ILE A 36 -3.72 -1.50 17.04
C ILE A 36 -2.31 -1.51 16.49
N ASP A 37 -1.38 -1.04 17.29
CA ASP A 37 0.05 -1.11 17.00
C ASP A 37 0.54 -2.55 17.19
N GLN A 38 1.08 -3.13 16.13
CA GLN A 38 1.51 -4.53 16.12
C GLN A 38 2.63 -4.84 17.13
N HIS A 39 3.44 -3.84 17.49
CA HIS A 39 4.53 -4.03 18.44
C HIS A 39 4.12 -3.84 19.88
N THR A 40 3.26 -2.86 20.14
CA THR A 40 2.93 -2.48 21.52
C THR A 40 1.56 -2.98 21.95
N GLY A 41 0.71 -3.39 21.01
CA GLY A 41 -0.70 -3.73 21.26
C GLY A 41 -1.57 -2.51 21.57
N ASN A 42 -1.00 -1.31 21.61
CA ASN A 42 -1.74 -0.10 21.94
C ASN A 42 -2.66 0.34 20.78
N PRO A 43 -3.80 0.95 21.10
CA PRO A 43 -4.67 1.52 20.07
C PRO A 43 -3.94 2.63 19.28
N ILE A 44 -4.26 2.74 18.00
CA ILE A 44 -3.79 3.79 17.13
C ILE A 44 -4.95 4.73 16.80
N PRO A 45 -5.06 5.89 17.46
CA PRO A 45 -6.07 6.87 17.16
C PRO A 45 -5.75 7.65 15.89
N GLY A 46 -6.77 8.20 15.25
CA GLY A 46 -6.62 9.06 14.07
C GLY A 46 -6.22 8.31 12.79
N ALA A 47 -6.29 6.98 12.79
CA ALA A 47 -6.05 6.18 11.60
C ALA A 47 -7.14 6.45 10.56
N LYS A 48 -6.76 6.85 9.36
CA LYS A 48 -7.69 6.99 8.25
C LYS A 48 -7.88 5.65 7.57
N LEU A 49 -9.13 5.22 7.53
CA LEU A 49 -9.54 3.94 6.95
C LEU A 49 -10.45 4.20 5.75
N TYR A 50 -10.44 3.33 4.78
CA TYR A 50 -11.35 3.41 3.65
C TYR A 50 -11.75 2.04 3.15
N VAL A 51 -12.98 1.95 2.67
CA VAL A 51 -13.50 0.80 1.94
C VAL A 51 -13.36 1.07 0.45
N SER A 52 -12.71 0.13 -0.25
CA SER A 52 -12.62 0.14 -1.70
C SER A 52 -13.46 -0.97 -2.29
N GLY A 53 -14.24 -0.66 -3.31
CA GLY A 53 -14.86 -1.64 -4.19
C GLY A 53 -14.00 -1.83 -5.43
N CYS A 54 -13.70 -3.09 -5.76
CA CYS A 54 -12.90 -3.45 -6.92
C CYS A 54 -13.66 -4.39 -7.83
N ARG A 55 -13.42 -4.31 -9.13
CA ARG A 55 -13.88 -5.31 -10.08
C ARG A 55 -12.77 -6.31 -10.34
N SER A 56 -12.96 -7.54 -9.90
CA SER A 56 -12.04 -8.63 -10.26
C SER A 56 -12.36 -9.11 -11.67
N GLY A 57 -11.35 -9.12 -12.54
CA GLY A 57 -11.47 -9.72 -13.86
C GLY A 57 -11.52 -11.25 -13.78
N LEU A 58 -12.00 -11.90 -14.83
CA LEU A 58 -12.09 -13.38 -14.97
C LEU A 58 -10.74 -14.10 -14.76
N LEU A 59 -9.63 -13.41 -14.91
CA LEU A 59 -8.27 -13.95 -14.76
C LEU A 59 -7.59 -13.53 -13.45
N GLY A 60 -8.35 -13.07 -12.45
CA GLY A 60 -7.82 -12.80 -11.10
C GLY A 60 -7.01 -11.52 -10.95
N GLY A 61 -6.92 -10.66 -11.98
CA GLY A 61 -6.33 -9.34 -11.85
C GLY A 61 -7.24 -8.40 -11.04
N THR A 62 -6.67 -7.57 -10.16
CA THR A 62 -7.39 -6.45 -9.56
C THR A 62 -7.63 -5.41 -10.65
N GLY A 63 -8.87 -5.33 -11.12
CA GLY A 63 -9.32 -4.26 -12.00
C GLY A 63 -9.43 -2.92 -11.26
N ASP A 64 -10.08 -1.95 -11.88
CA ASP A 64 -10.32 -0.63 -11.31
C ASP A 64 -10.97 -0.73 -9.92
N CYS A 65 -10.43 0.02 -8.98
CA CYS A 65 -10.93 0.10 -7.61
C CYS A 65 -11.39 1.54 -7.31
N ASN A 66 -12.60 1.68 -6.78
CA ASN A 66 -13.15 2.94 -6.33
C ASN A 66 -13.21 2.99 -4.79
N GLN A 67 -12.96 4.16 -4.22
CA GLN A 67 -13.17 4.39 -2.80
C GLN A 67 -14.66 4.64 -2.55
N LEU A 68 -15.27 3.82 -1.69
CA LEU A 68 -16.71 3.86 -1.40
C LEU A 68 -17.03 4.60 -0.10
N ALA A 69 -16.22 4.44 0.93
CA ALA A 69 -16.42 5.08 2.22
C ALA A 69 -15.12 5.26 2.98
N THR A 70 -15.14 6.16 3.97
CA THR A 70 -13.99 6.42 4.87
C THR A 70 -14.43 6.57 6.30
N ALA A 71 -13.52 6.29 7.23
CA ALA A 71 -13.63 6.63 8.64
C ALA A 71 -12.26 6.98 9.23
N ILE A 72 -12.29 7.56 10.42
CA ILE A 72 -11.10 7.82 11.24
C ILE A 72 -11.29 7.08 12.55
N SER A 73 -10.28 6.37 13.02
CA SER A 73 -10.33 5.70 14.33
C SER A 73 -10.38 6.73 15.46
N ASP A 74 -11.15 6.42 16.50
CA ASP A 74 -11.30 7.23 17.71
C ASP A 74 -10.07 7.13 18.64
N ALA A 75 -10.18 7.71 19.84
CA ALA A 75 -9.12 7.72 20.84
C ALA A 75 -8.71 6.30 21.30
N GLU A 76 -9.65 5.38 21.28
CA GLU A 76 -9.47 3.96 21.60
C GLU A 76 -9.07 3.13 20.37
N GLY A 77 -8.78 3.77 19.24
CA GLY A 77 -8.46 3.12 17.97
C GLY A 77 -9.64 2.43 17.30
N LYS A 78 -10.86 2.58 17.83
CA LYS A 78 -12.06 1.93 17.28
C LYS A 78 -12.54 2.68 16.04
N TYR A 79 -13.18 1.94 15.12
CA TYR A 79 -13.78 2.51 13.93
C TYR A 79 -15.03 1.76 13.54
N ARG A 80 -15.88 2.43 12.78
CA ARG A 80 -17.08 1.86 12.14
C ARG A 80 -17.27 2.50 10.78
N ILE A 81 -17.48 1.69 9.75
CA ILE A 81 -17.74 2.14 8.39
C ILE A 81 -18.99 1.43 7.87
N THR A 82 -19.89 2.21 7.30
CA THR A 82 -21.02 1.72 6.51
C THR A 82 -20.82 2.20 5.08
N TRP A 83 -21.02 1.31 4.13
CA TRP A 83 -20.96 1.65 2.71
C TRP A 83 -22.08 0.99 1.93
N ASN A 84 -22.42 1.59 0.81
CA ASN A 84 -23.30 0.97 -0.17
C ASN A 84 -22.46 0.43 -1.32
N GLY A 85 -22.78 -0.75 -1.78
CA GLY A 85 -22.18 -1.26 -3.01
C GLY A 85 -22.56 -0.39 -4.19
N ASP A 86 -21.64 -0.22 -5.13
CA ASP A 86 -21.80 0.63 -6.32
C ASP A 86 -22.51 -0.05 -7.48
N GLY A 87 -22.92 -1.32 -7.31
CA GLY A 87 -23.53 -2.14 -8.36
C GLY A 87 -22.57 -2.61 -9.44
N TYR A 88 -21.28 -2.26 -9.31
CA TYR A 88 -20.22 -2.58 -10.26
C TYR A 88 -19.13 -3.45 -9.67
N SER A 89 -18.70 -3.13 -8.45
CA SER A 89 -17.66 -3.85 -7.73
C SER A 89 -18.19 -5.19 -7.21
N ASN A 90 -17.38 -6.22 -7.36
CA ASN A 90 -17.69 -7.57 -6.87
C ASN A 90 -16.79 -8.00 -5.70
N THR A 91 -15.83 -7.17 -5.33
CA THR A 91 -14.87 -7.43 -4.26
C THR A 91 -14.66 -6.15 -3.46
N PHE A 92 -14.71 -6.25 -2.14
CA PHE A 92 -14.60 -5.10 -1.25
C PHE A 92 -13.44 -5.30 -0.29
N TYR A 93 -12.65 -4.25 -0.09
CA TYR A 93 -11.48 -4.28 0.78
C TYR A 93 -11.49 -3.13 1.76
N LEU A 94 -11.20 -3.43 3.01
CA LEU A 94 -10.84 -2.43 4.01
C LEU A 94 -9.34 -2.19 3.97
N ARG A 95 -8.95 -0.92 3.92
CA ARG A 95 -7.56 -0.49 3.89
C ARG A 95 -7.34 0.63 4.89
N ALA A 96 -6.13 0.72 5.43
CA ALA A 96 -5.67 1.91 6.12
C ALA A 96 -4.95 2.83 5.13
N ALA A 97 -5.22 4.13 5.19
CA ALA A 97 -4.53 5.09 4.35
C ALA A 97 -3.16 5.41 4.95
N TYR A 98 -2.17 5.50 4.09
CA TYR A 98 -0.94 6.20 4.40
C TYR A 98 -1.27 7.68 4.55
N THR A 99 -1.06 8.26 5.72
CA THR A 99 -1.19 9.71 5.90
C THR A 99 0.11 10.24 6.49
N ASP A 100 0.58 11.37 5.97
CA ASP A 100 1.75 12.06 6.51
C ASP A 100 1.56 12.46 7.97
N SER A 101 0.32 12.59 8.42
CA SER A 101 -0.04 13.01 9.79
C SER A 101 -0.44 11.85 10.70
N ALA A 102 -0.99 10.75 10.18
CA ALA A 102 -1.56 9.68 11.02
C ALA A 102 -0.56 8.58 11.38
N GLN A 103 0.64 8.61 10.81
CA GLN A 103 1.75 7.77 11.25
C GLN A 103 1.49 6.25 11.20
N ILE A 104 0.64 5.79 10.30
CA ILE A 104 0.32 4.38 10.16
C ILE A 104 0.81 3.90 8.82
N ALA A 105 1.73 2.94 8.86
CA ALA A 105 2.04 2.14 7.68
C ALA A 105 0.99 1.04 7.55
N ASP A 106 0.33 0.97 6.40
CA ASP A 106 -0.57 -0.13 6.09
C ASP A 106 0.24 -1.43 5.97
N VAL A 107 -0.21 -2.45 6.67
CA VAL A 107 0.41 -3.78 6.65
C VAL A 107 -0.40 -4.67 5.72
N GLY A 108 -0.36 -4.39 4.41
CA GLY A 108 -0.90 -5.32 3.44
C GLY A 108 -1.86 -4.77 2.38
N TYR A 109 -2.37 -5.68 1.56
CA TYR A 109 -3.23 -5.37 0.41
C TYR A 109 -4.68 -5.02 0.77
N GLY A 110 -5.00 -4.96 2.07
CA GLY A 110 -6.35 -4.74 2.58
C GLY A 110 -7.06 -6.05 2.98
N THR A 111 -8.03 -5.92 3.88
CA THR A 111 -8.85 -7.04 4.36
C THR A 111 -10.09 -7.18 3.52
N LEU A 112 -10.36 -8.39 3.01
CA LEU A 112 -11.55 -8.70 2.23
C LEU A 112 -12.81 -8.56 3.10
N LEU A 113 -13.79 -7.85 2.59
CA LEU A 113 -15.09 -7.64 3.23
C LEU A 113 -16.20 -8.35 2.47
N THR A 114 -17.26 -8.69 3.21
CA THR A 114 -18.47 -9.30 2.64
C THR A 114 -19.63 -8.32 2.81
N LEU A 115 -20.41 -8.09 1.73
CA LEU A 115 -21.70 -7.39 1.81
C LEU A 115 -22.70 -8.18 2.66
N GLU A 116 -23.73 -7.49 3.15
CA GLU A 116 -24.83 -8.06 3.94
C GLU A 116 -24.40 -8.75 5.25
N LYS A 117 -23.13 -8.61 5.66
CA LYS A 117 -22.61 -9.14 6.92
C LYS A 117 -21.98 -8.03 7.76
N ASN A 118 -22.03 -8.22 9.06
CA ASN A 118 -21.21 -7.43 9.97
C ASN A 118 -19.78 -7.98 9.91
N ASN A 119 -18.89 -7.22 9.28
CA ASN A 119 -17.48 -7.55 9.29
C ASN A 119 -16.86 -6.97 10.56
N VAL A 120 -16.15 -7.80 11.31
CA VAL A 120 -15.37 -7.34 12.49
C VAL A 120 -13.90 -7.55 12.15
N VAL A 121 -13.14 -6.46 12.08
CA VAL A 121 -11.75 -6.51 11.60
C VAL A 121 -10.84 -5.73 12.53
N THR A 122 -9.82 -6.39 13.07
CA THR A 122 -8.70 -5.71 13.73
C THR A 122 -7.62 -5.44 12.70
N ILE A 123 -7.23 -4.18 12.57
CA ILE A 123 -6.12 -3.77 11.72
C ILE A 123 -4.88 -3.66 12.58
N HIS A 124 -3.86 -4.41 12.21
CA HIS A 124 -2.53 -4.32 12.80
C HIS A 124 -1.71 -3.34 11.98
N GLY A 125 -1.38 -2.21 12.56
CA GLY A 125 -0.58 -1.18 11.93
C GLY A 125 0.75 -0.96 12.67
N PHE A 126 1.53 -0.04 12.16
CA PHE A 126 2.72 0.47 12.83
C PHE A 126 2.62 1.97 12.94
N LYS A 127 2.99 2.49 14.07
CA LYS A 127 3.20 3.92 14.18
C LYS A 127 4.50 4.27 13.46
N ALA A 128 4.42 4.91 12.29
CA ALA A 128 5.61 5.28 11.55
C ALA A 128 6.50 6.25 12.34
N ARG A 129 7.80 6.22 12.10
CA ARG A 129 8.78 7.12 12.71
C ARG A 129 9.32 8.09 11.67
N LYS A 130 9.59 9.30 12.09
CA LYS A 130 10.28 10.31 11.28
C LYS A 130 11.77 10.06 11.32
N VAL A 131 12.41 10.13 10.17
CA VAL A 131 13.85 10.16 10.02
C VAL A 131 14.21 11.38 9.20
N ASN A 132 15.07 12.23 9.70
CA ASN A 132 15.62 13.31 8.91
C ASN A 132 16.81 12.78 8.10
N VAL A 133 16.75 13.01 6.82
CA VAL A 133 17.79 12.58 5.89
C VAL A 133 18.35 13.80 5.21
N ARG A 134 19.65 14.04 5.39
CA ARG A 134 20.38 15.07 4.67
C ARG A 134 21.09 14.46 3.47
N VAL A 135 20.85 15.03 2.31
CA VAL A 135 21.49 14.65 1.06
C VAL A 135 22.33 15.81 0.57
N LYS A 136 23.63 15.58 0.45
CA LYS A 136 24.57 16.54 -0.11
C LYS A 136 25.14 15.97 -1.40
N VAL A 137 25.08 16.75 -2.48
CA VAL A 137 25.67 16.42 -3.78
C VAL A 137 26.71 17.49 -4.11
N ASN A 138 27.98 17.12 -4.14
CA ASN A 138 29.05 18.06 -4.34
C ASN A 138 29.15 18.56 -5.80
N LYS A 139 28.82 17.69 -6.76
CA LYS A 139 28.80 18.02 -8.19
C LYS A 139 27.53 17.46 -8.85
N ASN A 140 26.68 18.32 -9.39
CA ASN A 140 25.46 17.95 -10.11
C ASN A 140 25.28 18.67 -11.45
N GLU A 141 26.27 19.48 -11.87
CA GLU A 141 26.27 20.26 -13.12
C GLU A 141 24.98 21.07 -13.35
N GLY A 142 24.38 21.57 -12.28
CA GLY A 142 23.12 22.32 -12.35
C GLY A 142 21.89 21.47 -12.70
N ARG A 143 21.99 20.15 -12.61
CA ARG A 143 20.88 19.25 -12.92
C ARG A 143 19.83 19.25 -11.84
N LEU A 144 18.60 18.96 -12.28
CA LEU A 144 17.48 18.72 -11.39
C LEU A 144 17.71 17.38 -10.66
N LEU A 145 17.83 17.43 -9.34
CA LEU A 145 17.88 16.23 -8.52
C LEU A 145 16.47 15.74 -8.23
N ARG A 146 16.29 14.45 -8.42
CA ARG A 146 15.05 13.74 -8.10
C ARG A 146 15.29 12.81 -6.93
N LEU A 147 14.47 12.95 -5.91
CA LEU A 147 14.48 12.10 -4.73
C LEU A 147 13.20 11.29 -4.71
N ARG A 148 13.32 10.00 -4.50
CA ARG A 148 12.19 9.09 -4.35
C ARG A 148 12.45 8.19 -3.15
N TYR A 149 11.47 8.01 -2.27
CA TYR A 149 11.57 7.07 -1.17
C TYR A 149 10.29 6.27 -0.97
N GLY A 150 10.45 5.06 -0.39
CA GLY A 150 9.35 4.13 -0.21
C GLY A 150 9.12 3.21 -1.42
N ASN A 151 8.54 2.03 -1.15
CA ASN A 151 8.30 1.02 -2.18
C ASN A 151 6.97 1.20 -2.88
N ASN A 152 5.90 1.48 -2.12
CA ASN A 152 4.53 1.45 -2.63
C ASN A 152 3.93 2.84 -2.87
N TYR A 153 4.44 3.86 -2.17
CA TYR A 153 3.97 5.24 -2.30
C TYR A 153 5.18 6.16 -2.38
N PRO A 154 5.80 6.26 -3.53
CA PRO A 154 7.00 7.06 -3.68
C PRO A 154 6.67 8.52 -3.43
N THR A 155 7.07 9.03 -2.30
CA THR A 155 7.12 10.46 -2.11
C THR A 155 8.25 11.00 -2.97
N ARG A 156 7.94 12.01 -3.75
CA ARG A 156 8.87 12.59 -4.71
C ARG A 156 9.24 13.99 -4.24
N ALA A 157 10.51 14.27 -4.20
CA ALA A 157 11.01 15.63 -4.05
C ALA A 157 11.81 15.99 -5.30
N LEU A 158 11.49 17.16 -5.87
CA LEU A 158 12.24 17.74 -6.96
C LEU A 158 13.06 18.90 -6.38
N LEU A 159 14.37 18.81 -6.47
CA LEU A 159 15.26 19.87 -6.05
C LEU A 159 15.60 20.73 -7.24
N ARG A 160 15.55 22.04 -7.07
CA ARG A 160 15.89 22.99 -8.12
C ARG A 160 17.33 22.78 -8.58
N PRO A 161 17.64 23.06 -9.84
CA PRO A 161 19.02 23.05 -10.33
C PRO A 161 19.91 23.92 -9.44
N GLY A 162 21.09 23.43 -9.12
CA GLY A 162 22.05 24.13 -8.26
C GLY A 162 21.90 23.90 -6.76
N VAL A 163 20.80 23.26 -6.29
CA VAL A 163 20.69 22.84 -4.90
C VAL A 163 21.53 21.60 -4.67
N ALA A 164 22.60 21.77 -3.93
CA ALA A 164 23.58 20.71 -3.65
C ALA A 164 23.44 20.09 -2.24
N ASP A 165 22.62 20.69 -1.39
CA ASP A 165 22.43 20.26 0.01
C ASP A 165 20.95 20.43 0.39
N THR A 166 20.34 19.36 0.85
CA THR A 166 18.95 19.37 1.26
C THR A 166 18.69 18.40 2.41
N ALA A 167 17.73 18.75 3.25
CA ALA A 167 17.20 17.87 4.26
C ALA A 167 15.77 17.52 3.92
N LEU A 168 15.42 16.26 4.06
CA LEU A 168 14.05 15.77 3.93
C LEU A 168 13.68 14.92 5.13
N THR A 169 12.42 14.96 5.48
CA THR A 169 11.86 14.07 6.49
C THR A 169 11.15 12.92 5.78
N ILE A 170 11.57 11.70 6.07
CA ILE A 170 10.90 10.50 5.57
C ILE A 170 10.21 9.78 6.72
N TRP A 171 9.04 9.25 6.40
CA TRP A 171 8.30 8.41 7.33
C TRP A 171 8.57 6.95 7.00
N THR A 172 8.82 6.15 8.01
CA THR A 172 9.17 4.76 7.79
C THR A 172 8.78 3.89 8.97
N VAL A 173 8.68 2.59 8.71
CA VAL A 173 8.37 1.58 9.70
C VAL A 173 9.62 1.25 10.53
N PRO A 174 9.56 1.32 11.85
CA PRO A 174 10.68 0.95 12.72
C PRO A 174 11.15 -0.48 12.50
N GLY A 175 12.46 -0.67 12.59
CA GLY A 175 13.10 -1.95 12.32
C GLY A 175 13.17 -2.34 10.84
N SER A 176 12.66 -1.49 9.93
CA SER A 176 12.75 -1.70 8.50
C SER A 176 13.83 -0.86 7.83
N SER A 177 14.09 -1.14 6.58
CA SER A 177 14.92 -0.31 5.70
C SER A 177 14.06 0.25 4.59
N THR A 178 14.08 1.57 4.44
CA THR A 178 13.33 2.25 3.39
C THR A 178 14.32 2.67 2.29
N PRO A 179 14.11 2.26 1.05
CA PRO A 179 14.98 2.68 -0.04
C PRO A 179 14.76 4.18 -0.33
N LEU A 180 15.87 4.89 -0.47
CA LEU A 180 15.93 6.26 -0.95
C LEU A 180 16.74 6.27 -2.25
N TRP A 181 16.11 6.69 -3.33
CA TRP A 181 16.77 6.90 -4.61
C TRP A 181 17.06 8.38 -4.79
N ILE A 182 18.28 8.66 -5.20
CA ILE A 182 18.79 9.99 -5.51
C ILE A 182 19.28 9.93 -6.93
N ALA A 183 18.69 10.69 -7.83
CA ALA A 183 18.98 10.61 -9.25
C ALA A 183 19.01 11.98 -9.94
N ALA A 184 19.83 12.11 -10.97
CA ALA A 184 19.79 13.21 -11.90
C ALA A 184 19.74 12.67 -13.35
N LEU A 185 19.08 13.43 -14.23
CA LEU A 185 19.01 13.10 -15.65
C LEU A 185 20.33 13.49 -16.33
N ASP A 186 20.83 12.67 -17.26
CA ASP A 186 22.01 12.98 -18.06
C ASP A 186 21.76 14.17 -19.01
N GLN A 187 22.81 14.57 -19.76
CA GLN A 187 22.69 15.70 -20.68
C GLN A 187 21.73 15.46 -21.82
N GLN A 188 21.64 14.25 -22.29
CA GLN A 188 20.75 13.81 -23.35
C GLN A 188 19.31 13.66 -22.87
N GLN A 189 19.05 13.75 -21.58
CA GLN A 189 17.76 13.51 -20.93
C GLN A 189 17.21 12.09 -21.16
N GLU A 190 18.08 11.14 -21.43
CA GLU A 190 17.70 9.77 -21.74
C GLU A 190 17.84 8.83 -20.54
N ASN A 191 18.81 9.10 -19.67
CA ASN A 191 19.10 8.19 -18.56
C ASN A 191 19.19 8.91 -17.23
N TYR A 192 18.69 8.25 -16.20
CA TYR A 192 18.94 8.67 -14.84
C TYR A 192 20.22 8.06 -14.30
N HIS A 193 21.11 8.90 -13.80
CA HIS A 193 22.27 8.52 -13.04
C HIS A 193 22.04 8.78 -11.57
N GLY A 194 22.45 7.87 -10.71
CA GLY A 194 22.25 8.04 -9.29
C GLY A 194 22.51 6.79 -8.48
N LEU A 195 22.06 6.82 -7.25
CA LEU A 195 22.21 5.70 -6.34
C LEU A 195 20.93 5.44 -5.55
N SER A 196 20.80 4.21 -5.11
CA SER A 196 19.81 3.79 -4.14
C SER A 196 20.52 3.47 -2.83
N VAL A 197 20.08 4.11 -1.76
CA VAL A 197 20.58 3.85 -0.41
C VAL A 197 19.47 3.36 0.48
N LEU A 198 19.77 2.46 1.40
CA LEU A 198 18.81 1.99 2.38
C LEU A 198 18.91 2.84 3.64
N VAL A 199 17.87 3.62 3.89
CA VAL A 199 17.73 4.35 5.15
C VAL A 199 17.23 3.35 6.19
N ARG A 200 18.11 2.93 7.08
CA ARG A 200 17.79 2.05 8.18
C ARG A 200 17.16 2.83 9.31
N VAL A 201 16.05 2.31 9.81
CA VAL A 201 15.37 2.88 10.95
C VAL A 201 15.57 1.99 12.16
N ALA A 202 16.03 2.60 13.23
CA ALA A 202 16.21 1.91 14.48
C ALA A 202 14.92 1.20 14.93
N PRO A 203 15.02 0.03 15.57
CA PRO A 203 13.89 -0.61 16.22
C PRO A 203 13.16 0.34 17.17
N TRP A 204 11.96 -0.01 17.60
CA TRP A 204 11.13 0.81 18.48
C TRP A 204 11.82 1.20 19.80
N THR A 205 12.73 0.37 20.27
CA THR A 205 13.48 0.54 21.53
C THR A 205 14.63 1.53 21.42
N GLU A 206 15.02 1.94 20.23
CA GLU A 206 16.15 2.82 20.01
C GLU A 206 15.72 4.23 19.57
N ALA A 207 16.54 5.22 19.87
CA ALA A 207 16.34 6.57 19.38
C ALA A 207 16.52 6.63 17.85
N VAL A 208 15.67 7.41 17.20
CA VAL A 208 15.85 7.70 15.77
C VAL A 208 17.08 8.56 15.58
N ARG A 209 17.98 8.12 14.69
CA ARG A 209 19.16 8.90 14.30
C ARG A 209 18.95 9.52 12.93
N ASP A 210 19.29 10.79 12.83
CA ASP A 210 19.34 11.45 11.53
C ASP A 210 20.43 10.82 10.68
N THR A 211 20.18 10.76 9.39
CA THR A 211 21.09 10.11 8.43
C THR A 211 21.54 11.15 7.42
N ALA A 212 22.82 11.10 7.05
CA ALA A 212 23.38 11.98 6.03
C ALA A 212 24.10 11.15 4.95
N PHE A 213 23.91 11.57 3.70
CA PHE A 213 24.59 10.99 2.54
C PHE A 213 25.29 12.11 1.77
N THR A 214 26.54 11.85 1.38
CA THR A 214 27.30 12.74 0.49
C THR A 214 27.60 12.02 -0.82
N ILE A 215 27.29 12.66 -1.93
CA ILE A 215 27.55 12.17 -3.28
C ILE A 215 28.51 13.16 -3.93
N ASP A 216 29.68 12.70 -4.32
CA ASP A 216 30.71 13.57 -4.90
C ASP A 216 30.29 14.05 -6.30
N ASP A 217 29.89 13.15 -7.17
CA ASP A 217 29.40 13.45 -8.51
C ASP A 217 28.21 12.54 -8.85
N ILE A 218 27.03 13.14 -9.07
CA ILE A 218 25.82 12.37 -9.34
C ILE A 218 25.84 11.74 -10.73
N LEU A 219 26.47 12.38 -11.71
CA LEU A 219 26.53 11.86 -13.07
C LEU A 219 27.58 10.75 -13.23
N ALA A 220 28.52 10.66 -12.31
CA ALA A 220 29.46 9.54 -12.25
C ALA A 220 28.85 8.28 -11.62
N GLN A 221 27.65 8.39 -11.03
CA GLN A 221 26.96 7.24 -10.47
C GLN A 221 26.41 6.33 -11.58
N PRO A 222 26.15 5.05 -11.29
CA PRO A 222 25.58 4.12 -12.25
C PRO A 222 24.24 4.60 -12.83
N LYS A 223 23.93 4.15 -14.03
CA LYS A 223 22.60 4.32 -14.60
C LYS A 223 21.56 3.55 -13.78
N LEU A 224 20.41 4.16 -13.57
CA LEU A 224 19.25 3.57 -12.89
C LEU A 224 18.17 3.18 -13.91
N PRO A 225 18.23 1.98 -14.51
CA PRO A 225 17.41 1.63 -15.67
C PRO A 225 15.89 1.60 -15.37
N ASN A 226 15.53 1.42 -14.09
CA ASN A 226 14.13 1.32 -13.67
C ASN A 226 13.68 2.52 -12.82
N PHE A 227 14.43 3.60 -12.84
CA PHE A 227 14.02 4.79 -12.11
C PHE A 227 12.89 5.48 -12.87
N GLN A 228 11.67 5.37 -12.32
CA GLN A 228 10.53 6.16 -12.79
C GLN A 228 10.39 7.38 -11.87
N PRO A 229 10.43 8.58 -12.42
CA PRO A 229 10.35 9.82 -11.67
C PRO A 229 8.97 10.08 -11.05
#